data_4f445710b194438ccb266a676c9a6c73
#
_entry.id   4f445710b194438ccb266a676c9a6c73
#
_cell.length_a   1.000
_cell.length_b   1.000
_cell.length_c   1.000
_cell.angle_alpha   90.00
_cell.angle_beta   90.00
_cell.angle_gamma   90.00
#
_symmetry.space_group_name_H-M   'P 1'
#
loop_
_entity.id
_entity.type
_entity.pdbx_description
1 polymer ?
#
loop_
_entity_poly.entity_id
_entity_poly.type
_entity_poly.pdbx_seq_one_letter_code
_entity_poly.pdbx_strand_id
1 'polypeptide(L)'
;SRKTKSPEYQYLDLLSKILESGTTKSDRTGTGTKSIFGSQIRFDISKSIPLLTTKKVPFGIIIEELLWFCRGDTDTKILDKKGIKIWNGNSTREFLDNRGLEHYPEGVIGPQYGFLWRHFGAPYDTEFANTSTFDTKKIGGFDQLKYVEDLLERDPFSRRIIMTAWNPAQLNEQALPPCHMHIQFCVTEEFGVKHLSCMFMMRSSDNFLACCWNTVFYTILTYILAAKHNMKPKEIIYVAGDTHIYLRSEE
;
A
#
# COMPACT_ATOMS: atom_id res chain seq x y z
N SER A 1 -20.69 21.23 -24.14
CA SER A 1 -20.21 20.08 -23.39
C SER A 1 -18.98 20.50 -22.59
N ARG A 2 -19.08 20.53 -21.26
CA ARG A 2 -17.91 20.67 -20.39
C ARG A 2 -17.01 19.50 -20.68
N LYS A 3 -15.83 19.72 -21.31
CA LYS A 3 -14.77 18.73 -21.35
C LYS A 3 -14.44 18.39 -19.90
N THR A 4 -14.84 17.22 -19.44
CA THR A 4 -14.44 16.73 -18.12
C THR A 4 -12.92 16.63 -18.12
N LYS A 5 -12.25 17.38 -17.22
CA LYS A 5 -10.80 17.29 -17.05
C LYS A 5 -10.47 15.81 -16.79
N SER A 6 -9.37 15.33 -17.37
CA SER A 6 -8.86 13.99 -17.07
C SER A 6 -8.73 13.78 -15.56
N PRO A 7 -9.10 12.62 -15.00
CA PRO A 7 -8.92 12.33 -13.57
C PRO A 7 -7.49 12.57 -13.07
N GLU A 8 -6.49 12.47 -13.95
CA GLU A 8 -5.07 12.74 -13.66
C GLU A 8 -4.80 14.15 -13.17
N TYR A 9 -5.64 15.13 -13.54
CA TYR A 9 -5.48 16.50 -13.05
C TYR A 9 -5.58 16.62 -11.53
N GLN A 10 -6.32 15.75 -10.84
CA GLN A 10 -6.37 15.75 -9.38
C GLN A 10 -4.96 15.49 -8.78
N TYR A 11 -4.20 14.61 -9.42
CA TYR A 11 -2.81 14.34 -9.03
C TYR A 11 -1.89 15.52 -9.32
N LEU A 12 -1.99 16.11 -10.51
CA LEU A 12 -1.19 17.27 -10.92
C LEU A 12 -1.51 18.51 -10.07
N ASP A 13 -2.79 18.74 -9.78
CA ASP A 13 -3.24 19.84 -8.91
C ASP A 13 -2.70 19.65 -7.47
N LEU A 14 -2.61 18.41 -6.98
CA LEU A 14 -2.00 18.12 -5.68
C LEU A 14 -0.50 18.41 -5.68
N LEU A 15 0.24 18.03 -6.72
CA LEU A 15 1.68 18.35 -6.85
C LEU A 15 1.88 19.87 -6.87
N SER A 16 1.11 20.63 -7.69
CA SER A 16 1.18 22.09 -7.73
C SER A 16 0.91 22.69 -6.35
N LYS A 17 -0.12 22.22 -5.66
CA LYS A 17 -0.45 22.69 -4.30
C LYS A 17 0.71 22.47 -3.31
N ILE A 18 1.41 21.32 -3.38
CA ILE A 18 2.56 21.07 -2.52
C ILE A 18 3.69 22.05 -2.86
N LEU A 19 3.98 22.26 -4.15
CA LEU A 19 5.05 23.14 -4.59
C LEU A 19 4.77 24.62 -4.26
N GLU A 20 3.53 25.07 -4.38
CA GLU A 20 3.14 26.46 -4.16
C GLU A 20 2.99 26.82 -2.68
N SER A 21 2.34 25.94 -1.90
CA SER A 21 1.92 26.24 -0.52
C SER A 21 2.49 25.30 0.55
N GLY A 22 3.29 24.30 0.17
CA GLY A 22 3.89 23.37 1.10
C GLY A 22 4.96 24.02 1.98
N THR A 23 5.07 23.51 3.20
CA THR A 23 6.12 23.91 4.15
C THR A 23 7.37 23.07 3.92
N THR A 24 8.53 23.72 3.82
CA THR A 24 9.83 23.03 3.76
C THR A 24 10.18 22.46 5.13
N LYS A 25 10.55 21.18 5.17
CA LYS A 25 10.95 20.45 6.36
C LYS A 25 12.23 19.65 6.09
N SER A 26 13.06 19.51 7.13
CA SER A 26 14.08 18.47 7.13
C SER A 26 13.42 17.10 7.27
N ASP A 27 14.05 16.08 6.70
CA ASP A 27 13.62 14.71 6.80
C ASP A 27 14.75 13.78 7.23
N ARG A 28 14.41 12.51 7.48
CA ARG A 28 15.38 11.48 7.89
C ARG A 28 16.53 11.29 6.89
N THR A 29 16.30 11.55 5.61
CA THR A 29 17.30 11.35 4.55
C THR A 29 18.28 12.51 4.41
N GLY A 30 18.01 13.66 5.07
CA GLY A 30 18.78 14.89 4.93
C GLY A 30 18.57 15.64 3.62
N THR A 31 17.72 15.14 2.72
CA THR A 31 17.38 15.77 1.44
C THR A 31 16.45 16.96 1.63
N GLY A 32 15.55 16.86 2.60
CA GLY A 32 14.47 17.81 2.82
C GLY A 32 13.24 17.51 1.96
N THR A 33 12.11 17.99 2.42
CA THR A 33 10.81 17.83 1.75
C THR A 33 10.05 19.14 1.77
N LYS A 34 9.17 19.30 0.78
CA LYS A 34 8.10 20.28 0.80
C LYS A 34 6.79 19.55 1.01
N SER A 35 6.00 19.90 2.01
CA SER A 35 4.87 19.11 2.43
C SER A 35 3.64 19.92 2.82
N ILE A 36 2.46 19.31 2.63
CA ILE A 36 1.19 19.71 3.23
C ILE A 36 0.68 18.57 4.12
N PHE A 37 -0.17 18.87 5.08
CA PHE A 37 -0.79 17.85 5.94
C PHE A 37 -2.27 17.68 5.58
N GLY A 38 -2.62 16.44 5.23
CA GLY A 38 -3.98 16.08 4.82
C GLY A 38 -4.26 16.33 3.34
N SER A 39 -4.47 15.26 2.59
CA SER A 39 -4.90 15.31 1.19
C SER A 39 -5.77 14.11 0.83
N GLN A 40 -6.59 14.28 -0.19
CA GLN A 40 -7.43 13.23 -0.73
C GLN A 40 -7.51 13.37 -2.24
N ILE A 41 -7.42 12.22 -2.94
CA ILE A 41 -7.71 12.09 -4.37
C ILE A 41 -8.70 10.95 -4.57
N ARG A 42 -9.60 11.08 -5.53
CA ARG A 42 -10.62 10.09 -5.85
C ARG A 42 -10.62 9.79 -7.34
N PHE A 43 -10.44 8.51 -7.69
CA PHE A 43 -10.48 8.05 -9.08
C PHE A 43 -11.63 7.08 -9.30
N ASP A 44 -12.37 7.28 -10.39
CA ASP A 44 -13.28 6.29 -10.94
C ASP A 44 -12.47 5.16 -11.58
N ILE A 45 -12.63 3.94 -11.08
CA ILE A 45 -11.97 2.74 -11.58
C ILE A 45 -12.94 1.76 -12.26
N SER A 46 -14.15 2.20 -12.55
CA SER A 46 -15.18 1.34 -13.17
C SER A 46 -14.83 0.94 -14.60
N LYS A 47 -14.03 1.73 -15.29
CA LYS A 47 -13.70 1.54 -16.71
C LYS A 47 -12.22 1.26 -16.96
N SER A 48 -11.34 1.77 -16.13
CA SER A 48 -9.89 1.67 -16.33
C SER A 48 -9.13 1.87 -15.03
N ILE A 49 -7.92 1.32 -15.00
CA ILE A 49 -6.96 1.59 -13.93
C ILE A 49 -6.43 3.02 -14.09
N PRO A 50 -6.31 3.82 -13.00
CA PRO A 50 -5.81 5.19 -13.05
C PRO A 50 -4.29 5.22 -13.23
N LEU A 51 -3.81 4.79 -14.39
CA LEU A 51 -2.40 4.90 -14.79
C LEU A 51 -2.13 6.34 -15.20
N LEU A 52 -1.09 6.93 -14.62
CA LEU A 52 -0.63 8.25 -15.04
C LEU A 52 -0.04 8.19 -16.46
N THR A 53 -0.31 9.20 -17.27
CA THR A 53 0.28 9.38 -18.60
C THR A 53 1.52 10.28 -18.55
N THR A 54 1.63 11.10 -17.52
CA THR A 54 2.75 12.03 -17.27
C THR A 54 3.97 11.36 -16.64
N LYS A 55 3.82 10.11 -16.19
CA LYS A 55 4.89 9.34 -15.56
C LYS A 55 4.78 7.86 -15.89
N LYS A 56 5.94 7.19 -16.10
CA LYS A 56 5.98 5.74 -16.26
C LYS A 56 5.67 5.04 -14.93
N VAL A 57 4.62 4.21 -14.91
CA VAL A 57 4.23 3.37 -13.79
C VAL A 57 4.57 1.91 -14.10
N PRO A 58 5.44 1.24 -13.30
CA PRO A 58 5.89 -0.13 -13.60
C PRO A 58 4.85 -1.16 -13.13
N PHE A 59 3.79 -1.32 -13.89
CA PHE A 59 2.61 -2.10 -13.57
C PHE A 59 2.91 -3.55 -13.14
N GLY A 60 3.79 -4.25 -13.88
CA GLY A 60 4.15 -5.64 -13.56
C GLY A 60 4.84 -5.78 -12.20
N ILE A 61 5.67 -4.81 -11.82
CA ILE A 61 6.36 -4.81 -10.53
C ILE A 61 5.35 -4.60 -9.39
N ILE A 62 4.37 -3.72 -9.61
CA ILE A 62 3.29 -3.45 -8.62
C ILE A 62 2.46 -4.71 -8.36
N ILE A 63 2.12 -5.47 -9.42
CA ILE A 63 1.40 -6.74 -9.26
C ILE A 63 2.21 -7.74 -8.43
N GLU A 64 3.50 -7.88 -8.71
CA GLU A 64 4.35 -8.83 -7.99
C GLU A 64 4.49 -8.46 -6.51
N GLU A 65 4.60 -7.19 -6.18
CA GLU A 65 4.60 -6.72 -4.79
C GLU A 65 3.26 -7.00 -4.10
N LEU A 66 2.13 -6.74 -4.77
CA LEU A 66 0.80 -7.04 -4.23
C LEU A 66 0.65 -8.54 -3.93
N LEU A 67 1.04 -9.40 -4.86
CA LEU A 67 0.97 -10.85 -4.67
C LEU A 67 1.90 -11.33 -3.54
N TRP A 68 3.06 -10.70 -3.39
CA TRP A 68 3.99 -10.95 -2.30
C TRP A 68 3.35 -10.58 -0.94
N PHE A 69 2.66 -9.45 -0.83
CA PHE A 69 1.87 -9.10 0.37
C PHE A 69 0.73 -10.09 0.62
N CYS A 70 -0.04 -10.45 -0.42
CA CYS A 70 -1.17 -11.38 -0.30
C CYS A 70 -0.75 -12.77 0.21
N ARG A 71 0.48 -13.21 -0.10
CA ARG A 71 1.02 -14.46 0.44
C ARG A 71 1.45 -14.38 1.89
N GLY A 72 1.72 -13.17 2.41
CA GLY A 72 2.27 -12.97 3.74
C GLY A 72 3.80 -12.95 3.78
N ASP A 73 4.45 -12.93 2.62
CA ASP A 73 5.91 -12.93 2.50
C ASP A 73 6.53 -11.63 3.03
N THR A 74 7.72 -11.74 3.65
CA THR A 74 8.52 -10.61 4.14
C THR A 74 10.02 -10.79 3.85
N ASP A 75 10.40 -11.80 3.08
CA ASP A 75 11.74 -11.96 2.52
C ASP A 75 11.81 -11.29 1.14
N THR A 76 12.56 -10.20 1.05
CA THR A 76 12.72 -9.40 -0.18
C THR A 76 13.48 -10.15 -1.27
N LYS A 77 14.23 -11.19 -0.92
CA LYS A 77 14.94 -12.05 -1.89
C LYS A 77 13.98 -12.79 -2.82
N ILE A 78 12.71 -12.97 -2.41
CA ILE A 78 11.66 -13.53 -3.27
C ILE A 78 11.39 -12.61 -4.46
N LEU A 79 11.33 -11.29 -4.23
CA LEU A 79 11.18 -10.28 -5.28
C LEU A 79 12.48 -10.12 -6.08
N ASP A 80 13.62 -10.16 -5.42
CA ASP A 80 14.94 -10.00 -6.04
C ASP A 80 15.23 -11.11 -7.08
N LYS A 81 14.80 -12.34 -6.82
CA LYS A 81 14.86 -13.46 -7.78
C LYS A 81 14.09 -13.19 -9.08
N LYS A 82 13.14 -12.25 -9.05
CA LYS A 82 12.36 -11.76 -10.20
C LYS A 82 12.93 -10.47 -10.79
N GLY A 83 14.11 -10.03 -10.33
CA GLY A 83 14.73 -8.77 -10.73
C GLY A 83 14.08 -7.51 -10.13
N ILE A 84 13.25 -7.67 -9.10
CA ILE A 84 12.52 -6.57 -8.45
C ILE A 84 13.25 -6.16 -7.18
N LYS A 85 13.90 -4.99 -7.22
CA LYS A 85 14.82 -4.49 -6.18
C LYS A 85 14.25 -3.35 -5.32
N ILE A 86 12.93 -3.17 -5.33
CA ILE A 86 12.26 -2.02 -4.67
C ILE A 86 12.44 -1.98 -3.15
N TRP A 87 12.71 -3.12 -2.52
CA TRP A 87 12.94 -3.26 -1.09
C TRP A 87 14.40 -3.41 -0.69
N ASN A 88 15.33 -3.54 -1.65
CA ASN A 88 16.73 -3.86 -1.37
C ASN A 88 17.39 -2.81 -0.47
N GLY A 89 17.12 -1.52 -0.70
CA GLY A 89 17.69 -0.43 0.12
C GLY A 89 17.28 -0.48 1.60
N ASN A 90 16.16 -1.14 1.93
CA ASN A 90 15.64 -1.24 3.30
C ASN A 90 15.86 -2.63 3.91
N SER A 91 16.62 -3.50 3.25
CA SER A 91 16.86 -4.88 3.70
C SER A 91 18.34 -5.31 3.65
N THR A 92 19.25 -4.37 3.37
CA THR A 92 20.70 -4.60 3.46
C THR A 92 21.12 -4.86 4.89
N ARG A 93 22.27 -5.55 5.08
CA ARG A 93 22.83 -5.78 6.41
C ARG A 93 23.00 -4.47 7.18
N GLU A 94 23.62 -3.46 6.52
CA GLU A 94 23.85 -2.13 7.12
C GLU A 94 22.53 -1.46 7.56
N PHE A 95 21.50 -1.50 6.72
CA PHE A 95 20.21 -0.90 7.04
C PHE A 95 19.55 -1.57 8.25
N LEU A 96 19.56 -2.91 8.29
CA LEU A 96 18.99 -3.69 9.38
C LEU A 96 19.74 -3.46 10.69
N ASP A 97 21.08 -3.44 10.66
CA ASP A 97 21.91 -3.17 11.83
C ASP A 97 21.63 -1.76 12.40
N ASN A 98 21.53 -0.76 11.55
CA ASN A 98 21.18 0.61 11.95
C ASN A 98 19.76 0.72 12.55
N ARG A 99 18.91 -0.29 12.33
CA ARG A 99 17.58 -0.40 12.92
C ARG A 99 17.53 -1.23 14.21
N GLY A 100 18.68 -1.79 14.66
CA GLY A 100 18.72 -2.71 15.79
C GLY A 100 18.17 -4.10 15.46
N LEU A 101 18.22 -4.51 14.18
CA LEU A 101 17.72 -5.78 13.65
C LEU A 101 18.88 -6.69 13.20
N GLU A 102 19.97 -6.69 13.94
CA GLU A 102 21.17 -7.51 13.64
C GLU A 102 20.86 -9.00 13.60
N HIS A 103 19.84 -9.42 14.33
CA HIS A 103 19.38 -10.80 14.39
C HIS A 103 18.57 -11.25 13.16
N TYR A 104 18.14 -10.32 12.28
CA TYR A 104 17.47 -10.69 11.03
C TYR A 104 18.49 -11.06 9.95
N PRO A 105 18.24 -12.11 9.16
CA PRO A 105 18.98 -12.33 7.92
C PRO A 105 18.81 -11.15 6.95
N GLU A 106 19.85 -10.83 6.20
CA GLU A 106 19.73 -9.86 5.11
C GLU A 106 18.62 -10.25 4.13
N GLY A 107 17.78 -9.30 3.78
CA GLY A 107 16.59 -9.49 2.96
C GLY A 107 15.30 -9.65 3.76
N VAL A 108 15.37 -10.01 5.05
CA VAL A 108 14.18 -10.15 5.91
C VAL A 108 13.85 -8.82 6.57
N ILE A 109 12.62 -8.33 6.37
CA ILE A 109 12.19 -6.98 6.78
C ILE A 109 11.26 -6.97 8.00
N GLY A 110 11.09 -8.11 8.66
CA GLY A 110 10.25 -8.22 9.85
C GLY A 110 8.76 -8.31 9.56
N PRO A 111 7.90 -8.12 10.58
CA PRO A 111 6.44 -8.22 10.45
C PRO A 111 5.86 -7.04 9.66
N GLN A 112 6.19 -7.00 8.36
CA GLN A 112 5.74 -6.00 7.40
C GLN A 112 4.34 -6.33 6.83
N TYR A 113 3.90 -5.58 5.84
CA TYR A 113 2.56 -5.61 5.25
C TYR A 113 2.00 -7.01 5.04
N GLY A 114 2.74 -7.90 4.37
CA GLY A 114 2.29 -9.26 4.09
C GLY A 114 1.99 -10.04 5.37
N PHE A 115 2.91 -10.01 6.32
CA PHE A 115 2.73 -10.67 7.62
C PHE A 115 1.53 -10.06 8.38
N LEU A 116 1.43 -8.74 8.46
CA LEU A 116 0.32 -8.08 9.15
C LEU A 116 -1.04 -8.34 8.47
N TRP A 117 -1.07 -8.46 7.16
CA TRP A 117 -2.30 -8.79 6.45
C TRP A 117 -2.80 -10.21 6.74
N ARG A 118 -1.88 -11.15 6.93
CA ARG A 118 -2.22 -12.57 7.08
C ARG A 118 -2.15 -13.11 8.52
N HIS A 119 -1.35 -12.46 9.38
CA HIS A 119 -0.99 -12.96 10.71
C HIS A 119 -0.97 -11.85 11.76
N PHE A 120 -1.89 -10.90 11.69
CA PHE A 120 -1.90 -9.74 12.60
C PHE A 120 -1.92 -10.18 14.07
N GLY A 121 -1.01 -9.63 14.87
CA GLY A 121 -0.90 -9.90 16.30
C GLY A 121 -0.18 -11.20 16.66
N ALA A 122 0.26 -12.01 15.69
CA ALA A 122 1.16 -13.11 15.98
C ALA A 122 2.57 -12.60 16.32
N PRO A 123 3.31 -13.30 17.20
CA PRO A 123 4.76 -13.09 17.31
C PRO A 123 5.43 -13.33 15.96
N TYR A 124 6.45 -12.53 15.65
CA TYR A 124 7.17 -12.70 14.40
C TYR A 124 8.44 -13.56 14.61
N ASP A 125 8.69 -14.48 13.71
CA ASP A 125 9.95 -15.20 13.56
C ASP A 125 10.44 -15.09 12.12
N THR A 126 11.74 -15.04 11.92
CA THR A 126 12.36 -14.94 10.58
C THR A 126 12.11 -16.16 9.70
N GLU A 127 11.79 -17.31 10.29
CA GLU A 127 11.34 -18.50 9.55
C GLU A 127 10.04 -18.26 8.78
N PHE A 128 9.21 -17.30 9.22
CA PHE A 128 7.94 -16.94 8.57
C PHE A 128 8.12 -16.05 7.34
N ALA A 129 9.32 -15.53 7.11
CA ALA A 129 9.60 -14.56 6.06
C ALA A 129 9.31 -15.07 4.64
N ASN A 130 9.40 -16.39 4.43
CA ASN A 130 9.11 -17.04 3.16
C ASN A 130 8.02 -18.10 3.32
N THR A 131 6.80 -17.75 2.94
CA THR A 131 5.62 -18.61 3.10
C THR A 131 5.62 -19.84 2.20
N SER A 132 6.50 -19.91 1.21
CA SER A 132 6.67 -21.12 0.37
C SER A 132 7.47 -22.23 1.06
N THR A 133 8.20 -21.91 2.12
CA THR A 133 9.05 -22.84 2.86
C THR A 133 8.53 -23.18 4.25
N PHE A 134 7.43 -22.58 4.66
CA PHE A 134 6.85 -22.72 5.98
C PHE A 134 5.35 -23.01 5.93
N ASP A 135 4.86 -23.84 6.86
CA ASP A 135 3.41 -24.07 7.02
C ASP A 135 2.76 -22.87 7.73
N THR A 136 2.19 -21.97 6.95
CA THR A 136 1.59 -20.74 7.46
C THR A 136 0.47 -20.93 8.48
N LYS A 137 -0.16 -22.12 8.52
CA LYS A 137 -1.18 -22.45 9.53
C LYS A 137 -0.63 -22.50 10.95
N LYS A 138 0.67 -22.65 11.10
CA LYS A 138 1.37 -22.70 12.39
C LYS A 138 1.71 -21.33 12.96
N ILE A 139 1.62 -20.26 12.15
CA ILE A 139 1.98 -18.91 12.57
C ILE A 139 0.95 -18.33 13.56
N GLY A 140 -0.32 -18.61 13.34
CA GLY A 140 -1.41 -18.01 14.12
C GLY A 140 -1.69 -16.55 13.72
N GLY A 141 -2.20 -15.78 14.68
CA GLY A 141 -2.63 -14.40 14.43
C GLY A 141 -3.97 -14.30 13.68
N PHE A 142 -4.31 -13.09 13.26
CA PHE A 142 -5.57 -12.81 12.57
C PHE A 142 -5.33 -12.55 11.09
N ASP A 143 -5.95 -13.37 10.23
CA ASP A 143 -5.90 -13.21 8.77
C ASP A 143 -6.89 -12.14 8.32
N GLN A 144 -6.41 -10.90 8.18
CA GLN A 144 -7.23 -9.75 7.80
C GLN A 144 -7.73 -9.85 6.35
N LEU A 145 -6.91 -10.40 5.44
CA LEU A 145 -7.32 -10.53 4.04
C LEU A 145 -8.47 -11.54 3.91
N LYS A 146 -8.38 -12.67 4.61
CA LYS A 146 -9.49 -13.62 4.67
C LYS A 146 -10.74 -13.01 5.32
N TYR A 147 -10.57 -12.24 6.38
CA TYR A 147 -11.68 -11.54 7.04
C TYR A 147 -12.41 -10.58 6.09
N VAL A 148 -11.67 -9.82 5.28
CA VAL A 148 -12.26 -8.96 4.24
C VAL A 148 -13.04 -9.78 3.23
N GLU A 149 -12.46 -10.88 2.72
CA GLU A 149 -13.15 -11.78 1.78
C GLU A 149 -14.43 -12.38 2.38
N ASP A 150 -14.36 -12.85 3.62
CA ASP A 150 -15.51 -13.43 4.32
C ASP A 150 -16.64 -12.41 4.53
N LEU A 151 -16.32 -11.14 4.78
CA LEU A 151 -17.33 -10.08 4.88
C LEU A 151 -17.91 -9.70 3.52
N LEU A 152 -17.10 -9.60 2.48
CA LEU A 152 -17.59 -9.34 1.13
C LEU A 152 -18.58 -10.41 0.65
N GLU A 153 -18.43 -11.66 1.11
CA GLU A 153 -19.33 -12.76 0.79
C GLU A 153 -20.62 -12.72 1.60
N ARG A 154 -20.51 -12.66 2.94
CA ARG A 154 -21.66 -12.89 3.85
C ARG A 154 -22.35 -11.62 4.35
N ASP A 155 -21.66 -10.49 4.41
CA ASP A 155 -22.17 -9.18 4.86
C ASP A 155 -21.52 -8.03 4.07
N PRO A 156 -21.77 -7.97 2.74
CA PRO A 156 -21.06 -7.04 1.85
C PRO A 156 -21.29 -5.55 2.18
N PHE A 157 -22.38 -5.21 2.85
CA PHE A 157 -22.68 -3.83 3.25
C PHE A 157 -22.14 -3.45 4.63
N SER A 158 -21.35 -4.33 5.24
CA SER A 158 -20.68 -4.05 6.52
C SER A 158 -19.76 -2.83 6.40
N ARG A 159 -19.77 -2.00 7.44
CA ARG A 159 -18.84 -0.87 7.61
C ARG A 159 -17.54 -1.27 8.29
N ARG A 160 -17.31 -2.58 8.46
CA ARG A 160 -16.16 -3.19 9.15
C ARG A 160 -15.23 -3.93 8.21
N ILE A 161 -15.37 -3.74 6.90
CA ILE A 161 -14.49 -4.36 5.90
C ILE A 161 -13.19 -3.57 5.86
N ILE A 162 -12.32 -3.85 6.85
CA ILE A 162 -11.12 -3.06 7.14
C ILE A 162 -9.92 -3.98 7.30
N MET A 163 -8.78 -3.54 6.80
CA MET A 163 -7.45 -4.06 7.14
C MET A 163 -6.56 -2.94 7.65
N THR A 164 -5.64 -3.26 8.55
CA THR A 164 -4.61 -2.33 9.02
C THR A 164 -3.22 -2.96 8.98
N ALA A 165 -2.23 -2.16 8.62
CA ALA A 165 -0.82 -2.53 8.72
C ALA A 165 -0.09 -1.78 9.85
N TRP A 166 -0.80 -0.99 10.63
CA TRP A 166 -0.22 -0.28 11.77
C TRP A 166 -0.42 -1.07 13.05
N ASN A 167 0.66 -1.70 13.52
CA ASN A 167 0.71 -2.38 14.82
C ASN A 167 1.78 -1.74 15.69
N PRO A 168 1.41 -0.84 16.64
CA PRO A 168 2.37 -0.14 17.49
C PRO A 168 3.29 -1.08 18.30
N ALA A 169 2.81 -2.26 18.67
CA ALA A 169 3.58 -3.23 19.45
C ALA A 169 4.76 -3.83 18.67
N GLN A 170 4.71 -3.82 17.33
CA GLN A 170 5.72 -4.44 16.47
C GLN A 170 6.53 -3.44 15.63
N LEU A 171 6.39 -2.13 15.83
CA LEU A 171 7.11 -1.14 15.02
C LEU A 171 8.63 -1.26 15.11
N ASN A 172 9.16 -1.69 16.26
CA ASN A 172 10.59 -1.86 16.46
C ASN A 172 11.13 -3.16 15.83
N GLU A 173 10.26 -4.09 15.48
CA GLU A 173 10.61 -5.34 14.79
C GLU A 173 10.64 -5.16 13.25
N GLN A 174 10.27 -3.99 12.75
CA GLN A 174 10.14 -3.72 11.32
C GLN A 174 11.34 -2.95 10.80
N ALA A 175 11.85 -3.36 9.64
CA ALA A 175 12.89 -2.62 8.94
C ALA A 175 12.44 -1.18 8.63
N LEU A 176 11.19 -1.02 8.24
CA LEU A 176 10.58 0.30 7.96
C LEU A 176 9.13 0.32 8.48
N PRO A 177 8.72 1.28 9.33
CA PRO A 177 7.32 1.42 9.71
C PRO A 177 6.40 1.60 8.50
N PRO A 178 5.23 0.95 8.44
CA PRO A 178 4.31 1.01 7.30
C PRO A 178 3.90 2.44 6.94
N CYS A 179 3.87 2.75 5.65
CA CYS A 179 3.38 4.03 5.12
C CYS A 179 1.88 3.96 4.81
N HIS A 180 1.42 2.95 4.08
CA HIS A 180 -0.01 2.71 3.85
C HIS A 180 -0.53 1.80 4.96
N MET A 181 -1.32 2.36 5.86
CA MET A 181 -1.61 1.75 7.15
C MET A 181 -3.06 1.35 7.37
N HIS A 182 -4.01 1.90 6.63
CA HIS A 182 -5.44 1.62 6.79
C HIS A 182 -6.10 1.45 5.43
N ILE A 183 -6.85 0.38 5.27
CA ILE A 183 -7.56 0.06 4.05
C ILE A 183 -9.00 -0.27 4.43
N GLN A 184 -9.97 0.39 3.80
CA GLN A 184 -11.39 0.13 4.00
C GLN A 184 -12.09 -0.07 2.67
N PHE A 185 -12.92 -1.11 2.60
CA PHE A 185 -13.76 -1.39 1.46
C PHE A 185 -15.21 -1.01 1.75
N CYS A 186 -15.91 -0.58 0.71
CA CYS A 186 -17.31 -0.21 0.78
C CYS A 186 -18.05 -0.78 -0.44
N VAL A 187 -19.16 -1.43 -0.20
CA VAL A 187 -20.04 -1.93 -1.26
C VAL A 187 -21.28 -1.04 -1.35
N THR A 188 -21.61 -0.64 -2.56
CA THR A 188 -22.89 0.00 -2.89
C THR A 188 -23.63 -0.87 -3.91
N GLU A 189 -24.96 -0.79 -3.96
CA GLU A 189 -25.75 -1.51 -4.93
C GLU A 189 -26.56 -0.54 -5.78
N GLU A 190 -26.52 -0.71 -7.09
CA GLU A 190 -27.25 0.08 -8.06
C GLU A 190 -27.91 -0.87 -9.08
N PHE A 191 -29.22 -0.85 -9.19
CA PHE A 191 -29.99 -1.71 -10.10
C PHE A 191 -29.69 -3.21 -9.94
N GLY A 192 -29.50 -3.66 -8.69
CA GLY A 192 -29.19 -5.07 -8.38
C GLY A 192 -27.74 -5.48 -8.64
N VAL A 193 -26.88 -4.55 -9.00
CA VAL A 193 -25.44 -4.77 -9.21
C VAL A 193 -24.65 -4.20 -8.05
N LYS A 194 -23.85 -5.03 -7.40
CA LYS A 194 -22.94 -4.59 -6.34
C LYS A 194 -21.67 -3.97 -6.92
N HIS A 195 -21.25 -2.87 -6.32
CA HIS A 195 -20.07 -2.12 -6.71
C HIS A 195 -19.12 -1.98 -5.52
N LEU A 196 -17.85 -2.30 -5.74
CA LEU A 196 -16.80 -2.25 -4.72
C LEU A 196 -15.93 -1.00 -4.87
N SER A 197 -15.83 -0.27 -3.77
CA SER A 197 -14.90 0.86 -3.61
C SER A 197 -13.85 0.54 -2.57
N CYS A 198 -12.66 1.11 -2.71
CA CYS A 198 -11.59 1.03 -1.73
C CYS A 198 -11.10 2.42 -1.35
N MET A 199 -10.95 2.66 -0.06
CA MET A 199 -10.22 3.80 0.49
C MET A 199 -8.98 3.30 1.21
N PHE A 200 -7.84 3.90 0.94
CA PHE A 200 -6.61 3.59 1.66
C PHE A 200 -5.93 4.86 2.16
N MET A 201 -5.33 4.75 3.34
CA MET A 201 -4.68 5.86 4.01
C MET A 201 -3.17 5.66 4.13
N MET A 202 -2.43 6.65 3.67
CA MET A 202 -0.99 6.80 3.85
C MET A 202 -0.73 7.74 5.02
N ARG A 203 0.08 7.31 6.03
CA ARG A 203 0.54 8.27 7.07
C ARG A 203 1.56 9.26 6.50
N SER A 204 2.31 8.82 5.49
CA SER A 204 3.38 9.56 4.83
C SER A 204 3.44 9.13 3.38
N SER A 205 3.45 10.06 2.44
CA SER A 205 3.46 9.76 1.01
C SER A 205 4.35 10.73 0.24
N ASP A 206 5.36 10.17 -0.43
CA ASP A 206 6.04 10.85 -1.51
C ASP A 206 5.10 10.89 -2.72
N ASN A 207 4.53 12.06 -2.98
CA ASN A 207 3.51 12.19 -4.03
C ASN A 207 4.08 12.12 -5.44
N PHE A 208 5.34 12.41 -5.61
CA PHE A 208 5.98 12.26 -6.89
C PHE A 208 6.28 10.78 -7.22
N LEU A 209 6.75 10.00 -6.27
CA LEU A 209 7.16 8.61 -6.50
C LEU A 209 6.09 7.59 -6.13
N ALA A 210 5.45 7.72 -4.97
CA ALA A 210 4.66 6.65 -4.36
C ALA A 210 3.13 6.77 -4.54
N CYS A 211 2.58 7.98 -4.68
CA CYS A 211 1.13 8.16 -4.80
C CYS A 211 0.54 7.36 -5.97
N CYS A 212 1.15 7.44 -7.15
CA CYS A 212 0.72 6.68 -8.32
C CYS A 212 0.91 5.17 -8.14
N TRP A 213 1.99 4.74 -7.50
CA TRP A 213 2.26 3.33 -7.21
C TRP A 213 1.16 2.73 -6.34
N ASN A 214 0.92 3.33 -5.18
CA ASN A 214 -0.04 2.81 -4.22
C ASN A 214 -1.48 2.91 -4.73
N THR A 215 -1.83 3.92 -5.52
CA THR A 215 -3.14 4.02 -6.17
C THR A 215 -3.39 2.86 -7.12
N VAL A 216 -2.42 2.50 -7.95
CA VAL A 216 -2.50 1.34 -8.84
C VAL A 216 -2.53 0.04 -8.04
N PHE A 217 -1.68 -0.09 -7.03
CA PHE A 217 -1.61 -1.25 -6.15
C PHE A 217 -2.98 -1.59 -5.53
N TYR A 218 -3.65 -0.62 -4.90
CA TYR A 218 -4.96 -0.85 -4.30
C TYR A 218 -6.10 -0.94 -5.33
N THR A 219 -5.94 -0.36 -6.50
CA THR A 219 -6.87 -0.57 -7.61
C THR A 219 -6.87 -2.02 -8.07
N ILE A 220 -5.68 -2.62 -8.22
CA ILE A 220 -5.55 -4.04 -8.60
C ILE A 220 -6.16 -4.94 -7.53
N LEU A 221 -5.87 -4.69 -6.24
CA LEU A 221 -6.49 -5.44 -5.14
C LEU A 221 -8.02 -5.35 -5.18
N THR A 222 -8.55 -4.15 -5.43
CA THR A 222 -10.00 -3.93 -5.56
C THR A 222 -10.59 -4.70 -6.73
N TYR A 223 -9.90 -4.74 -7.87
CA TYR A 223 -10.31 -5.52 -9.04
C TYR A 223 -10.36 -7.02 -8.75
N ILE A 224 -9.33 -7.55 -8.07
CA ILE A 224 -9.26 -8.96 -7.71
C ILE A 224 -10.43 -9.33 -6.78
N LEU A 225 -10.66 -8.54 -5.74
CA LEU A 225 -11.75 -8.78 -4.78
C LEU A 225 -13.13 -8.62 -5.45
N ALA A 226 -13.31 -7.59 -6.28
CA ALA A 226 -14.57 -7.38 -7.00
C ALA A 226 -14.88 -8.56 -7.94
N ALA A 227 -13.90 -9.02 -8.70
CA ALA A 227 -14.06 -10.17 -9.60
C ALA A 227 -14.39 -11.46 -8.82
N LYS A 228 -13.70 -11.69 -7.69
CA LYS A 228 -13.91 -12.89 -6.87
C LYS A 228 -15.32 -12.94 -6.26
N HIS A 229 -15.92 -11.80 -5.93
CA HIS A 229 -17.22 -11.69 -5.27
C HIS A 229 -18.36 -11.22 -6.18
N ASN A 230 -18.19 -11.33 -7.51
CA ASN A 230 -19.19 -10.92 -8.50
C ASN A 230 -19.65 -9.47 -8.35
N MET A 231 -18.74 -8.59 -8.06
CA MET A 231 -18.96 -7.14 -7.94
C MET A 231 -18.28 -6.40 -9.08
N LYS A 232 -18.72 -5.18 -9.36
CA LYS A 232 -18.03 -4.26 -10.26
C LYS A 232 -17.14 -3.30 -9.47
N PRO A 233 -15.91 -3.02 -9.91
CA PRO A 233 -15.10 -1.98 -9.29
C PRO A 233 -15.76 -0.61 -9.52
N LYS A 234 -15.71 0.30 -8.53
CA LYS A 234 -16.33 1.62 -8.62
C LYS A 234 -15.30 2.74 -8.52
N GLU A 235 -14.66 2.89 -7.38
CA GLU A 235 -13.70 3.96 -7.15
C GLU A 235 -12.59 3.56 -6.18
N ILE A 236 -11.46 4.25 -6.30
CA ILE A 236 -10.35 4.22 -5.37
C ILE A 236 -10.17 5.59 -4.75
N ILE A 237 -10.04 5.65 -3.43
CA ILE A 237 -9.85 6.88 -2.68
C ILE A 237 -8.50 6.82 -1.98
N TYR A 238 -7.60 7.70 -2.39
CA TYR A 238 -6.32 7.93 -1.74
C TYR A 238 -6.49 9.00 -0.67
N VAL A 239 -6.03 8.71 0.55
CA VAL A 239 -5.96 9.68 1.65
C VAL A 239 -4.53 9.68 2.18
N ALA A 240 -3.96 10.85 2.42
CA ALA A 240 -2.62 10.95 2.99
C ALA A 240 -2.55 11.97 4.12
N GLY A 241 -1.76 11.65 5.13
CA GLY A 241 -1.38 12.56 6.21
C GLY A 241 -0.27 13.51 5.74
N ASP A 242 1.01 13.18 6.00
CA ASP A 242 2.13 13.94 5.46
C ASP A 242 2.29 13.67 3.97
N THR A 243 1.92 14.66 3.18
CA THR A 243 1.89 14.62 1.72
C THR A 243 3.01 15.49 1.20
N HIS A 244 4.07 14.90 0.64
CA HIS A 244 5.29 15.62 0.35
C HIS A 244 5.90 15.31 -1.01
N ILE A 245 6.82 16.18 -1.41
CA ILE A 245 7.75 16.01 -2.53
C ILE A 245 9.14 16.23 -1.95
N TYR A 246 10.11 15.38 -2.29
CA TYR A 246 11.50 15.59 -1.95
C TYR A 246 12.08 16.77 -2.74
N LEU A 247 12.90 17.61 -2.10
CA LEU A 247 13.46 18.81 -2.74
C LEU A 247 14.31 18.51 -3.99
N ARG A 248 14.93 17.33 -4.05
CA ARG A 248 15.60 16.82 -5.27
C ARG A 248 14.67 16.51 -6.44
N SER A 249 13.35 16.48 -6.22
CA SER A 249 12.33 16.16 -7.23
C SER A 249 11.59 17.41 -7.72
N GLU A 250 12.00 18.60 -7.30
CA GLU A 250 11.41 19.86 -7.73
C GLU A 250 11.89 20.29 -9.13
N GLU A 251 13.01 19.75 -9.59
CA GLU A 251 13.60 19.98 -10.94
C GLU A 251 12.82 19.23 -12.01
#